data_5f1ab72432acc0367269ac7042d01955
#
_entry.id   5f1ab72432acc0367269ac7042d01955
#
_cell.length_a   1.000
_cell.length_b   1.000
_cell.length_c   1.000
_cell.angle_alpha   90.00
_cell.angle_beta   90.00
_cell.angle_gamma   90.00
#
_symmetry.space_group_name_H-M   'P 1'
#
loop_
_entity.id
_entity.type
_entity.pdbx_description
1 polymer ?
#
loop_
_entity_poly.entity_id
_entity_poly.type
_entity_poly.pdbx_seq_one_letter_code
_entity_poly.pdbx_strand_id
1 'polypeptide(L)'
;YCTENEDAATLAITAARQALTRSGLAANDIACCVVATLSAPTATPSIACRVQAALGLPENRPAFDVNAACSGFIYAAAAAHGLLSTLGGRYALVIGCEALSRMVDPTDRTTCVLFGDGAGAAVFELAENAPFAVTLGARGSEAIRAGGPAACDTAPITMDGRAVFRFAVEAMPRCLQVVLDRSQKTLSDLDWVVCH
;
A
#
# COMPACT_ATOMS: atom_id res chain seq x y z
N TYR A 1 17.67 -3.63 3.22
CA TYR A 1 17.85 -2.28 2.69
C TYR A 1 18.10 -2.34 1.19
N CYS A 2 17.54 -1.38 0.44
CA CYS A 2 17.83 -1.21 -0.97
C CYS A 2 19.34 -1.02 -1.21
N THR A 3 19.85 -1.61 -2.27
CA THR A 3 21.18 -1.31 -2.80
C THR A 3 21.18 0.07 -3.46
N GLU A 4 22.35 0.57 -3.88
CA GLU A 4 22.46 1.87 -4.57
C GLU A 4 21.60 1.97 -5.85
N ASN A 5 21.39 0.83 -6.51
CA ASN A 5 20.64 0.74 -7.77
C ASN A 5 19.16 0.36 -7.59
N GLU A 6 18.69 0.20 -6.37
CA GLU A 6 17.31 -0.13 -6.04
C GLU A 6 16.61 1.05 -5.41
N ASP A 7 15.31 1.20 -5.70
CA ASP A 7 14.40 2.16 -5.11
C ASP A 7 13.02 1.52 -4.90
N ALA A 8 12.09 2.24 -4.29
CA ALA A 8 10.73 1.74 -4.10
C ALA A 8 10.06 1.30 -5.42
N ALA A 9 10.39 1.96 -6.54
CA ALA A 9 9.82 1.60 -7.83
C ALA A 9 10.41 0.31 -8.40
N THR A 10 11.71 0.06 -8.27
CA THR A 10 12.32 -1.20 -8.72
C THR A 10 11.80 -2.38 -7.90
N LEU A 11 11.62 -2.20 -6.58
CA LEU A 11 11.00 -3.19 -5.72
C LEU A 11 9.54 -3.45 -6.11
N ALA A 12 8.76 -2.38 -6.37
CA ALA A 12 7.37 -2.48 -6.81
C ALA A 12 7.23 -3.24 -8.14
N ILE A 13 8.08 -2.94 -9.14
CA ILE A 13 8.08 -3.63 -10.44
C ILE A 13 8.37 -5.12 -10.26
N THR A 14 9.31 -5.47 -9.39
CA THR A 14 9.68 -6.86 -9.11
C THR A 14 8.53 -7.61 -8.45
N ALA A 15 7.92 -7.03 -7.40
CA ALA A 15 6.77 -7.61 -6.71
C ALA A 15 5.56 -7.76 -7.65
N ALA A 16 5.27 -6.73 -8.46
CA ALA A 16 4.19 -6.73 -9.43
C ALA A 16 4.35 -7.84 -10.48
N ARG A 17 5.56 -8.01 -11.02
CA ARG A 17 5.87 -9.08 -11.99
C ARG A 17 5.66 -10.47 -11.37
N GLN A 18 6.09 -10.66 -10.11
CA GLN A 18 5.86 -11.92 -9.41
C GLN A 18 4.38 -12.20 -9.17
N ALA A 19 3.61 -11.18 -8.75
CA ALA A 19 2.17 -11.32 -8.52
C ALA A 19 1.43 -11.67 -9.82
N LEU A 20 1.76 -10.97 -10.93
CA LEU A 20 1.16 -11.24 -12.24
C LEU A 20 1.51 -12.66 -12.74
N THR A 21 2.78 -13.08 -12.60
CA THR A 21 3.20 -14.43 -12.97
C THR A 21 2.47 -15.50 -12.15
N ARG A 22 2.33 -15.30 -10.83
CA ARG A 22 1.66 -16.25 -9.94
C ARG A 22 0.15 -16.33 -10.18
N SER A 23 -0.48 -15.26 -10.62
CA SER A 23 -1.90 -15.24 -10.96
C SER A 23 -2.23 -15.98 -12.27
N GLY A 24 -1.23 -16.20 -13.12
CA GLY A 24 -1.42 -16.77 -14.46
C GLY A 24 -2.13 -15.84 -15.45
N LEU A 25 -2.34 -14.57 -15.08
CA LEU A 25 -3.03 -13.58 -15.93
C LEU A 25 -2.04 -12.86 -16.85
N ALA A 26 -2.56 -12.41 -17.99
CA ALA A 26 -1.82 -11.53 -18.89
C ALA A 26 -1.92 -10.06 -18.42
N ALA A 27 -0.96 -9.24 -18.84
CA ALA A 27 -0.98 -7.80 -18.56
C ALA A 27 -2.30 -7.13 -19.01
N ASN A 28 -2.86 -7.56 -20.14
CA ASN A 28 -4.12 -7.03 -20.68
C ASN A 28 -5.36 -7.34 -19.81
N ASP A 29 -5.29 -8.30 -18.90
CA ASP A 29 -6.39 -8.64 -18.00
C ASP A 29 -6.51 -7.65 -16.84
N ILE A 30 -5.46 -6.85 -16.58
CA ILE A 30 -5.41 -5.89 -15.48
C ILE A 30 -6.16 -4.61 -15.86
N ALA A 31 -7.22 -4.32 -15.13
CA ALA A 31 -8.07 -3.17 -15.36
C ALA A 31 -7.61 -1.90 -14.63
N CYS A 32 -6.81 -2.01 -13.58
CA CYS A 32 -6.19 -0.87 -12.91
C CYS A 32 -4.95 -1.30 -12.11
N CYS A 33 -4.03 -0.36 -11.89
CA CYS A 33 -2.84 -0.53 -11.06
C CYS A 33 -2.80 0.56 -10.00
N VAL A 34 -2.83 0.19 -8.73
CA VAL A 34 -2.77 1.14 -7.61
C VAL A 34 -1.59 0.78 -6.72
N VAL A 35 -0.71 1.75 -6.49
CA VAL A 35 0.48 1.59 -5.65
C VAL A 35 0.32 2.42 -4.38
N ALA A 36 0.49 1.79 -3.23
CA ALA A 36 0.57 2.46 -1.94
C ALA A 36 2.03 2.72 -1.59
N THR A 37 2.38 3.98 -1.43
CA THR A 37 3.74 4.41 -1.07
C THR A 37 3.76 5.82 -0.51
N LEU A 38 4.73 6.09 0.37
CA LEU A 38 5.10 7.45 0.81
C LEU A 38 6.55 7.81 0.42
N SER A 39 7.32 6.82 -0.09
CA SER A 39 8.74 6.96 -0.42
C SER A 39 9.01 6.89 -1.93
N ALA A 40 8.08 7.38 -2.74
CA ALA A 40 8.28 7.46 -4.18
C ALA A 40 9.55 8.27 -4.52
N PRO A 41 10.45 7.77 -5.39
CA PRO A 41 11.70 8.46 -5.70
C PRO A 41 11.50 9.75 -6.51
N THR A 42 10.36 9.88 -7.15
CA THR A 42 9.96 11.05 -7.96
C THR A 42 8.50 11.40 -7.72
N ALA A 43 8.16 12.67 -7.79
CA ALA A 43 6.76 13.11 -7.76
C ALA A 43 6.01 12.70 -9.03
N THR A 44 6.70 12.64 -10.17
CA THR A 44 6.21 12.18 -11.47
C THR A 44 7.39 11.67 -12.32
N PRO A 45 7.23 10.56 -13.08
CA PRO A 45 6.06 9.71 -13.11
C PRO A 45 5.84 8.97 -11.78
N SER A 46 4.57 8.62 -11.47
CA SER A 46 4.23 7.78 -10.32
C SER A 46 4.84 6.39 -10.42
N ILE A 47 5.01 5.70 -9.30
CA ILE A 47 5.48 4.30 -9.31
C ILE A 47 4.50 3.42 -10.09
N ALA A 48 3.19 3.63 -9.96
CA ALA A 48 2.20 2.88 -10.72
C ALA A 48 2.36 3.05 -12.23
N CYS A 49 2.69 4.25 -12.74
CA CYS A 49 2.99 4.47 -14.16
C CYS A 49 4.28 3.75 -14.58
N ARG A 50 5.31 3.72 -13.72
CA ARG A 50 6.53 2.96 -13.99
C ARG A 50 6.28 1.45 -14.04
N VAL A 51 5.43 0.93 -13.13
CA VAL A 51 4.98 -0.48 -13.16
C VAL A 51 4.19 -0.76 -14.44
N GLN A 52 3.24 0.11 -14.80
CA GLN A 52 2.46 0.00 -16.03
C GLN A 52 3.36 -0.17 -17.25
N ALA A 53 4.33 0.71 -17.43
CA ALA A 53 5.27 0.65 -18.55
C ALA A 53 6.15 -0.62 -18.50
N ALA A 54 6.68 -0.99 -17.31
CA ALA A 54 7.59 -2.12 -17.16
C ALA A 54 6.92 -3.50 -17.35
N LEU A 55 5.61 -3.60 -17.12
CA LEU A 55 4.82 -4.82 -17.29
C LEU A 55 4.00 -4.83 -18.59
N GLY A 56 3.95 -3.72 -19.31
CA GLY A 56 3.13 -3.58 -20.52
C GLY A 56 1.63 -3.61 -20.21
N LEU A 57 1.19 -3.05 -19.06
CA LEU A 57 -0.22 -2.91 -18.79
C LEU A 57 -0.86 -1.92 -19.76
N PRO A 58 -2.14 -2.09 -20.13
CA PRO A 58 -2.81 -1.23 -21.13
C PRO A 58 -2.78 0.26 -20.75
N GLU A 59 -2.48 1.13 -21.69
CA GLU A 59 -2.40 2.59 -21.49
C GLU A 59 -3.77 3.23 -21.20
N ASN A 60 -4.86 2.59 -21.62
CA ASN A 60 -6.23 3.04 -21.37
C ASN A 60 -6.78 2.62 -20.00
N ARG A 61 -5.91 2.17 -19.10
CA ARG A 61 -6.28 1.76 -17.72
C ARG A 61 -5.64 2.70 -16.70
N PRO A 62 -6.35 3.03 -15.59
CA PRO A 62 -5.79 3.89 -14.56
C PRO A 62 -4.60 3.25 -13.86
N ALA A 63 -3.55 4.06 -13.67
CA ALA A 63 -2.38 3.72 -12.88
C ALA A 63 -1.95 4.94 -12.06
N PHE A 64 -1.96 4.84 -10.73
CA PHE A 64 -1.64 5.95 -9.82
C PHE A 64 -1.18 5.47 -8.45
N ASP A 65 -0.50 6.36 -7.73
CA ASP A 65 -0.05 6.11 -6.37
C ASP A 65 -1.02 6.72 -5.36
N VAL A 66 -1.15 6.07 -4.20
CA VAL A 66 -1.85 6.60 -3.03
C VAL A 66 -0.89 6.67 -1.85
N ASN A 67 -0.99 7.75 -1.07
CA ASN A 67 -0.28 7.88 0.19
C ASN A 67 -1.31 7.90 1.34
N ALA A 68 -1.35 6.84 2.11
CA ALA A 68 -2.06 6.73 3.37
C ALA A 68 -1.17 6.04 4.42
N ALA A 69 0.13 6.26 4.33
CA ALA A 69 1.17 5.70 5.20
C ALA A 69 0.97 4.20 5.45
N CYS A 70 1.04 3.75 6.70
CA CYS A 70 0.91 2.34 7.10
C CYS A 70 -0.41 1.68 6.67
N SER A 71 -1.47 2.46 6.44
CA SER A 71 -2.76 1.96 5.94
C SER A 71 -2.85 1.94 4.42
N GLY A 72 -1.81 2.39 3.71
CA GLY A 72 -1.81 2.61 2.26
C GLY A 72 -2.29 1.43 1.45
N PHE A 73 -1.85 0.21 1.78
CA PHE A 73 -2.28 -0.99 1.06
C PHE A 73 -3.79 -1.24 1.15
N ILE A 74 -4.41 -0.99 2.31
CA ILE A 74 -5.86 -1.13 2.51
C ILE A 74 -6.61 -0.06 1.69
N TYR A 75 -6.10 1.19 1.67
CA TYR A 75 -6.67 2.26 0.85
C TYR A 75 -6.54 1.96 -0.65
N ALA A 76 -5.38 1.43 -1.08
CA ALA A 76 -5.17 1.01 -2.47
C ALA A 76 -6.12 -0.13 -2.87
N ALA A 77 -6.33 -1.12 -2.00
CA ALA A 77 -7.28 -2.21 -2.24
C ALA A 77 -8.73 -1.69 -2.35
N ALA A 78 -9.14 -0.77 -1.47
CA ALA A 78 -10.46 -0.16 -1.52
C ALA A 78 -10.66 0.68 -2.79
N ALA A 79 -9.66 1.47 -3.18
CA ALA A 79 -9.68 2.25 -4.42
C ALA A 79 -9.77 1.33 -5.65
N ALA A 80 -8.97 0.26 -5.68
CA ALA A 80 -9.00 -0.72 -6.76
C ALA A 80 -10.36 -1.40 -6.88
N HIS A 81 -10.97 -1.83 -5.76
CA HIS A 81 -12.31 -2.41 -5.75
C HIS A 81 -13.36 -1.43 -6.32
N GLY A 82 -13.32 -0.15 -5.91
CA GLY A 82 -14.21 0.89 -6.43
C GLY A 82 -14.02 1.12 -7.94
N LEU A 83 -12.77 1.13 -8.42
CA LEU A 83 -12.46 1.28 -9.84
C LEU A 83 -12.94 0.09 -10.67
N LEU A 84 -12.72 -1.13 -10.22
CA LEU A 84 -13.23 -2.33 -10.91
C LEU A 84 -14.75 -2.29 -11.05
N SER A 85 -15.45 -1.92 -9.97
CA SER A 85 -16.93 -1.79 -9.97
C SER A 85 -17.42 -0.70 -10.91
N THR A 86 -16.66 0.40 -11.07
CA THR A 86 -17.07 1.56 -11.87
C THR A 86 -16.69 1.41 -13.35
N LEU A 87 -15.50 0.84 -13.63
CA LEU A 87 -14.96 0.75 -14.99
C LEU A 87 -15.31 -0.57 -15.70
N GLY A 88 -15.96 -1.50 -14.99
CA GLY A 88 -16.32 -2.80 -15.57
C GLY A 88 -15.15 -3.75 -15.77
N GLY A 89 -14.09 -3.61 -14.97
CA GLY A 89 -12.94 -4.52 -14.98
C GLY A 89 -13.08 -5.65 -13.98
N ARG A 90 -12.31 -6.74 -14.19
CA ARG A 90 -12.32 -7.90 -13.29
C ARG A 90 -11.12 -7.96 -12.37
N TYR A 91 -9.93 -7.59 -12.84
CA TYR A 91 -8.69 -7.75 -12.09
C TYR A 91 -7.98 -6.42 -11.87
N ALA A 92 -7.46 -6.21 -10.68
CA ALA A 92 -6.65 -5.07 -10.31
C ALA A 92 -5.30 -5.52 -9.74
N LEU A 93 -4.24 -4.80 -10.06
CA LEU A 93 -2.93 -4.97 -9.47
C LEU A 93 -2.78 -3.94 -8.34
N VAL A 94 -2.63 -4.43 -7.11
CA VAL A 94 -2.45 -3.61 -5.90
C VAL A 94 -1.08 -3.89 -5.31
N ILE A 95 -0.31 -2.83 -5.06
CA ILE A 95 1.08 -2.92 -4.63
C ILE A 95 1.27 -2.03 -3.41
N GLY A 96 2.00 -2.51 -2.41
CA GLY A 96 2.60 -1.68 -1.37
C GLY A 96 4.11 -1.72 -1.53
N CYS A 97 4.77 -0.57 -1.52
CA CYS A 97 6.22 -0.52 -1.63
C CYS A 97 6.79 0.68 -0.89
N GLU A 98 7.93 0.44 -0.24
CA GLU A 98 8.64 1.48 0.49
C GLU A 98 10.16 1.29 0.42
N ALA A 99 10.89 2.41 0.46
CA ALA A 99 12.31 2.49 0.65
C ALA A 99 12.62 3.43 1.84
N LEU A 100 12.11 3.06 3.03
CA LEU A 100 12.13 3.90 4.22
C LEU A 100 13.51 4.02 4.84
N SER A 101 14.44 3.11 4.52
CA SER A 101 15.84 3.22 4.96
C SER A 101 16.50 4.53 4.49
N ARG A 102 15.99 5.12 3.41
CA ARG A 102 16.47 6.40 2.87
C ARG A 102 15.88 7.63 3.56
N MET A 103 14.89 7.40 4.42
CA MET A 103 14.14 8.47 5.11
C MET A 103 14.39 8.47 6.61
N VAL A 104 15.19 7.55 7.15
CA VAL A 104 15.54 7.48 8.57
C VAL A 104 16.93 8.05 8.83
N ASP A 105 17.15 8.58 10.02
CA ASP A 105 18.50 8.86 10.54
C ASP A 105 19.09 7.54 11.06
N PRO A 106 20.19 7.03 10.46
CA PRO A 106 20.81 5.77 10.90
C PRO A 106 21.37 5.81 12.32
N THR A 107 21.54 7.00 12.88
CA THR A 107 22.02 7.19 14.25
C THR A 107 20.89 7.26 15.29
N ASP A 108 19.65 7.52 14.85
CA ASP A 108 18.48 7.49 15.72
C ASP A 108 17.93 6.06 15.86
N ARG A 109 18.32 5.39 16.94
CA ARG A 109 17.89 4.02 17.24
C ARG A 109 16.41 3.88 17.60
N THR A 110 15.68 4.97 17.76
CA THR A 110 14.24 4.94 18.03
C THR A 110 13.42 4.74 16.76
N THR A 111 13.99 5.02 15.60
CA THR A 111 13.34 4.91 14.29
C THR A 111 14.07 3.97 13.34
N CYS A 112 15.40 4.02 13.20
CA CYS A 112 16.14 3.27 12.19
C CYS A 112 16.01 1.73 12.31
N VAL A 113 15.67 1.21 13.50
CA VAL A 113 15.46 -0.24 13.72
C VAL A 113 14.04 -0.71 13.36
N LEU A 114 13.11 0.21 13.12
CA LEU A 114 11.70 -0.07 12.86
C LEU A 114 11.35 -0.02 11.38
N PHE A 115 12.09 0.76 10.60
CA PHE A 115 11.79 1.02 9.21
C PHE A 115 12.81 0.36 8.28
N GLY A 116 12.31 -0.23 7.19
CA GLY A 116 13.12 -0.91 6.19
C GLY A 116 12.53 -0.72 4.80
N ASP A 117 13.04 -1.51 3.86
CA ASP A 117 12.66 -1.43 2.46
C ASP A 117 11.99 -2.73 2.03
N GLY A 118 10.98 -2.62 1.20
CA GLY A 118 10.30 -3.79 0.68
C GLY A 118 9.13 -3.44 -0.22
N ALA A 119 8.68 -4.44 -0.96
CA ALA A 119 7.44 -4.36 -1.73
C ALA A 119 6.70 -5.69 -1.70
N GLY A 120 5.36 -5.58 -1.69
CA GLY A 120 4.45 -6.70 -1.88
C GLY A 120 3.37 -6.33 -2.88
N ALA A 121 2.94 -7.29 -3.68
CA ALA A 121 1.89 -7.07 -4.66
C ALA A 121 0.87 -8.22 -4.64
N ALA A 122 -0.39 -7.89 -4.93
CA ALA A 122 -1.47 -8.85 -5.10
C ALA A 122 -2.32 -8.49 -6.32
N VAL A 123 -2.82 -9.52 -6.99
CA VAL A 123 -3.87 -9.35 -7.98
C VAL A 123 -5.20 -9.59 -7.29
N PHE A 124 -6.06 -8.58 -7.30
CA PHE A 124 -7.43 -8.65 -6.78
C PHE A 124 -8.40 -8.97 -7.90
N GLU A 125 -9.33 -9.85 -7.63
CA GLU A 125 -10.45 -10.16 -8.52
C GLU A 125 -11.74 -9.60 -7.95
N LEU A 126 -12.50 -8.88 -8.77
CA LEU A 126 -13.88 -8.53 -8.47
C LEU A 126 -14.78 -9.73 -8.79
N ALA A 127 -15.16 -10.50 -7.78
CA ALA A 127 -16.02 -11.66 -7.92
C ALA A 127 -17.42 -11.36 -7.33
N GLU A 128 -18.47 -11.79 -8.02
CA GLU A 128 -19.87 -11.49 -7.66
C GLU A 128 -20.26 -11.99 -6.26
N ASN A 129 -19.67 -13.11 -5.82
CA ASN A 129 -20.01 -13.75 -4.55
C ASN A 129 -18.91 -13.66 -3.48
N ALA A 130 -17.88 -12.85 -3.69
CA ALA A 130 -16.83 -12.63 -2.72
C ALA A 130 -17.12 -11.35 -1.92
N PRO A 131 -17.42 -11.45 -0.61
CA PRO A 131 -17.66 -10.27 0.20
C PRO A 131 -16.37 -9.45 0.31
N PHE A 132 -16.48 -8.15 0.06
CA PHE A 132 -15.43 -7.18 0.33
C PHE A 132 -15.94 -6.15 1.34
N ALA A 133 -15.50 -6.28 2.58
CA ALA A 133 -15.82 -5.33 3.63
C ALA A 133 -14.58 -4.55 4.01
N VAL A 134 -14.67 -3.24 4.05
CA VAL A 134 -13.58 -2.35 4.40
C VAL A 134 -14.06 -1.23 5.30
N THR A 135 -13.20 -0.77 6.21
CA THR A 135 -13.38 0.48 6.93
C THR A 135 -12.12 1.32 6.79
N LEU A 136 -12.31 2.58 6.47
CA LEU A 136 -11.24 3.54 6.27
C LEU A 136 -11.47 4.72 7.22
N GLY A 137 -10.38 5.31 7.69
CA GLY A 137 -10.43 6.49 8.55
C GLY A 137 -9.06 7.12 8.68
N ALA A 138 -9.02 8.36 9.17
CA ALA A 138 -7.79 9.08 9.41
C ALA A 138 -7.90 9.88 10.71
N ARG A 139 -6.78 9.96 11.43
CA ARG A 139 -6.61 10.86 12.58
C ARG A 139 -5.35 11.70 12.32
N GLY A 140 -5.53 12.99 12.05
CA GLY A 140 -4.41 13.91 11.90
C GLY A 140 -3.60 14.02 13.20
N SER A 141 -2.28 13.83 13.11
CA SER A 141 -1.37 13.90 14.26
C SER A 141 0.08 14.07 13.77
N GLU A 142 0.87 14.80 14.52
CA GLU A 142 2.32 14.93 14.35
C GLU A 142 3.11 13.84 15.10
N ALA A 143 2.44 12.83 15.65
CA ALA A 143 3.10 11.75 16.41
C ALA A 143 4.04 10.90 15.56
N ILE A 144 3.84 10.88 14.25
CA ILE A 144 4.78 10.35 13.27
C ILE A 144 4.85 11.32 12.10
N ARG A 145 6.05 11.67 11.69
CA ARG A 145 6.30 12.62 10.62
C ARG A 145 7.43 12.14 9.72
N ALA A 146 7.27 12.31 8.43
CA ALA A 146 8.29 12.05 7.42
C ALA A 146 8.37 13.25 6.47
N GLY A 147 9.55 13.63 6.07
CA GLY A 147 9.76 14.62 5.00
C GLY A 147 9.26 14.08 3.67
N GLY A 148 8.84 14.96 2.77
CA GLY A 148 8.35 14.58 1.44
C GLY A 148 9.26 15.09 0.32
N PRO A 149 9.28 14.46 -0.85
CA PRO A 149 10.16 14.84 -1.96
C PRO A 149 9.89 16.24 -2.53
N ALA A 150 8.66 16.74 -2.33
CA ALA A 150 8.27 18.10 -2.76
C ALA A 150 8.37 19.12 -1.62
N ALA A 151 8.67 18.68 -0.40
CA ALA A 151 8.81 19.58 0.75
C ALA A 151 10.21 20.21 0.76
N CYS A 152 10.28 21.46 1.20
CA CYS A 152 11.55 22.05 1.65
C CYS A 152 12.09 21.34 2.92
N ASP A 153 11.35 20.38 3.44
CA ASP A 153 11.65 19.60 4.63
C ASP A 153 12.09 18.19 4.24
N THR A 154 13.40 17.96 4.27
CA THR A 154 14.05 16.67 4.07
C THR A 154 14.38 15.98 5.39
N ALA A 155 13.70 16.40 6.49
CA ALA A 155 13.96 15.83 7.80
C ALA A 155 13.69 14.33 7.82
N PRO A 156 14.52 13.54 8.53
CA PRO A 156 14.29 12.12 8.72
C PRO A 156 12.94 11.85 9.40
N ILE A 157 12.48 10.61 9.28
CA ILE A 157 11.29 10.15 9.99
C ILE A 157 11.50 10.33 11.50
N THR A 158 10.54 11.00 12.13
CA THR A 158 10.46 11.14 13.59
C THR A 158 9.18 10.49 14.11
N MET A 159 9.22 9.89 15.31
CA MET A 159 8.07 9.19 15.85
C MET A 159 8.00 9.26 17.38
N ASP A 160 6.85 9.66 17.91
CA ASP A 160 6.44 9.34 19.29
C ASP A 160 5.84 7.93 19.34
N GLY A 161 6.69 6.94 19.58
CA GLY A 161 6.30 5.54 19.59
C GLY A 161 5.20 5.22 20.61
N ARG A 162 5.11 5.96 21.72
CA ARG A 162 4.05 5.75 22.73
C ARG A 162 2.69 6.23 22.23
N ALA A 163 2.66 7.38 21.56
CA ALA A 163 1.43 7.91 20.97
C ALA A 163 0.94 7.02 19.82
N VAL A 164 1.84 6.57 18.95
CA VAL A 164 1.53 5.65 17.85
C VAL A 164 1.02 4.31 18.37
N PHE A 165 1.68 3.71 19.36
CA PHE A 165 1.24 2.46 19.96
C PHE A 165 -0.16 2.59 20.57
N ARG A 166 -0.40 3.66 21.34
CA ARG A 166 -1.71 3.92 21.97
C ARG A 166 -2.82 4.03 20.92
N PHE A 167 -2.54 4.75 19.84
CA PHE A 167 -3.47 4.83 18.71
C PHE A 167 -3.75 3.45 18.09
N ALA A 168 -2.71 2.64 17.86
CA ALA A 168 -2.85 1.34 17.22
C ALA A 168 -3.73 0.38 18.04
N VAL A 169 -3.50 0.29 19.36
CA VAL A 169 -4.28 -0.61 20.24
C VAL A 169 -5.75 -0.18 20.40
N GLU A 170 -6.06 1.10 20.15
CA GLU A 170 -7.44 1.59 20.10
C GLU A 170 -8.09 1.36 18.74
N ALA A 171 -7.37 1.65 17.65
CA ALA A 171 -7.92 1.69 16.30
C ALA A 171 -8.13 0.28 15.73
N MET A 172 -7.17 -0.64 15.91
CA MET A 172 -7.23 -1.96 15.29
C MET A 172 -8.44 -2.79 15.74
N PRO A 173 -8.73 -2.97 17.05
CA PRO A 173 -9.91 -3.72 17.48
C PRO A 173 -11.22 -3.10 16.98
N ARG A 174 -11.31 -1.76 17.01
CA ARG A 174 -12.48 -1.04 16.51
C ARG A 174 -12.69 -1.26 15.01
N CYS A 175 -11.63 -1.16 14.21
CA CYS A 175 -11.72 -1.39 12.76
C CYS A 175 -12.09 -2.85 12.46
N LEU A 176 -11.52 -3.80 13.18
CA LEU A 176 -11.85 -5.22 13.04
C LEU A 176 -13.33 -5.47 13.33
N GLN A 177 -13.86 -4.93 14.43
CA GLN A 177 -15.28 -5.07 14.75
C GLN A 177 -16.18 -4.51 13.65
N VAL A 178 -15.88 -3.30 13.13
CA VAL A 178 -16.66 -2.70 12.04
C VAL A 178 -16.65 -3.56 10.78
N VAL A 179 -15.51 -4.18 10.45
CA VAL A 179 -15.41 -5.06 9.27
C VAL A 179 -16.19 -6.34 9.49
N LEU A 180 -16.13 -6.95 10.67
CA LEU A 180 -16.91 -8.13 11.03
C LEU A 180 -18.42 -7.85 10.94
N ASP A 181 -18.88 -6.73 11.52
CA ASP A 181 -20.28 -6.33 11.49
C ASP A 181 -20.77 -6.13 10.04
N ARG A 182 -20.00 -5.43 9.20
CA ARG A 182 -20.32 -5.19 7.79
C ARG A 182 -20.36 -6.45 6.95
N SER A 183 -19.51 -7.42 7.26
CA SER A 183 -19.46 -8.71 6.55
C SER A 183 -20.38 -9.75 7.16
N GLN A 184 -21.08 -9.43 8.25
CA GLN A 184 -21.93 -10.36 9.00
C GLN A 184 -21.13 -11.61 9.44
N LYS A 185 -19.89 -11.41 9.90
CA LYS A 185 -18.95 -12.44 10.35
C LYS A 185 -18.59 -12.23 11.81
N THR A 186 -18.07 -13.30 12.41
CA THR A 186 -17.50 -13.32 13.77
C THR A 186 -16.00 -13.60 13.71
N LEU A 187 -15.29 -13.47 14.81
CA LEU A 187 -13.87 -13.83 14.89
C LEU A 187 -13.62 -15.31 14.54
N SER A 188 -14.56 -16.20 14.85
CA SER A 188 -14.45 -17.62 14.55
C SER A 188 -14.60 -17.95 13.06
N ASP A 189 -15.08 -17.02 12.24
CA ASP A 189 -15.20 -17.17 10.79
C ASP A 189 -13.92 -16.74 10.05
N LEU A 190 -12.91 -16.25 10.78
CA LEU A 190 -11.65 -15.80 10.19
C LEU A 190 -10.60 -16.90 10.26
N ASP A 191 -10.01 -17.22 9.12
CA ASP A 191 -8.83 -18.09 9.06
C ASP A 191 -7.57 -17.35 9.47
N TRP A 192 -7.48 -16.06 9.11
CA TRP A 192 -6.29 -15.23 9.35
C TRP A 192 -6.64 -13.78 9.70
N VAL A 193 -5.86 -13.21 10.58
CA VAL A 193 -5.81 -11.75 10.84
C VAL A 193 -4.37 -11.30 10.63
N VAL A 194 -4.14 -10.55 9.56
CA VAL A 194 -2.81 -10.03 9.22
C VAL A 194 -2.72 -8.58 9.64
N CYS A 195 -2.03 -8.34 10.75
CA CYS A 195 -1.83 -7.00 11.30
C CYS A 195 -0.54 -6.37 10.78
N HIS A 196 -0.57 -5.04 10.69
CA HIS A 196 0.65 -4.26 10.45
C HIS A 196 1.56 -4.31 11.68
#